data_4672c5034ee9390eb33c05cc3e23f3b7
#
_entry.id   4672c5034ee9390eb33c05cc3e23f3b7
#
_cell.length_a   1.000
_cell.length_b   1.000
_cell.length_c   1.000
_cell.angle_alpha   90.00
_cell.angle_beta   90.00
_cell.angle_gamma   90.00
#
_symmetry.space_group_name_H-M   'P 1'
#
loop_
_entity.id
_entity.type
_entity.pdbx_description
1 polymer ?
#
loop_
_entity_poly.entity_id
_entity_poly.type
_entity_poly.pdbx_seq_one_letter_code
_entity_poly.pdbx_strand_id
1 'polypeptide(L)'
;MVCILVTGLPATGKSTMAAYLSGQLGIPMFSKDAIKERLFDTLGFSSREEKVKLGVAAMEILYDCARACLSCGQSVILENNFEDVSREGLAALFAACPCDVITVQMTGDLHAIYRRFAQRDQSPERHRGHVVNDCYPEKPGSAAAHRTMPYEAFAASMLGRGMDRLPWDGPCVRVDTTDFETVDREAVLSSLRALMAQPENL
;
A
#
# COMPACT_ATOMS: atom_id res chain seq x y z
N MET A 1 18.32 11.84 -2.45
CA MET A 1 17.29 11.05 -3.19
C MET A 1 16.61 10.16 -2.19
N VAL A 2 15.27 10.16 -2.16
CA VAL A 2 14.52 9.46 -1.12
C VAL A 2 13.47 8.53 -1.74
N CYS A 3 13.30 7.33 -1.14
CA CYS A 3 12.15 6.48 -1.35
C CYS A 3 11.21 6.58 -0.15
N ILE A 4 10.00 7.05 -0.38
CA ILE A 4 8.98 7.18 0.67
C ILE A 4 8.05 5.97 0.60
N LEU A 5 8.00 5.18 1.67
CA LEU A 5 7.11 4.02 1.80
C LEU A 5 5.84 4.45 2.55
N VAL A 6 4.70 4.52 1.87
CA VAL A 6 3.40 4.74 2.53
C VAL A 6 2.75 3.39 2.78
N THR A 7 2.66 3.01 4.05
CA THR A 7 2.25 1.66 4.50
C THR A 7 1.16 1.69 5.57
N GLY A 8 0.64 0.53 5.92
CA GLY A 8 -0.34 0.32 6.97
C GLY A 8 -1.44 -0.66 6.55
N LEU A 9 -2.35 -0.95 7.46
CA LEU A 9 -3.46 -1.88 7.24
C LEU A 9 -4.40 -1.44 6.10
N PRO A 10 -5.17 -2.35 5.49
CA PRO A 10 -6.23 -1.97 4.55
C PRO A 10 -7.21 -0.97 5.19
N ALA A 11 -7.74 -0.05 4.40
CA ALA A 11 -8.70 0.98 4.84
C ALA A 11 -8.17 2.02 5.86
N THR A 12 -6.84 2.25 5.90
CA THR A 12 -6.22 3.33 6.70
C THR A 12 -6.00 4.64 5.93
N GLY A 13 -6.44 4.74 4.66
CA GLY A 13 -6.30 5.96 3.88
C GLY A 13 -4.93 6.16 3.21
N LYS A 14 -4.12 5.11 3.10
CA LYS A 14 -2.79 5.15 2.46
C LYS A 14 -2.76 5.83 1.10
N SER A 15 -3.63 5.38 0.19
CA SER A 15 -3.64 5.88 -1.19
C SER A 15 -3.98 7.38 -1.24
N THR A 16 -4.89 7.85 -0.38
CA THR A 16 -5.23 9.26 -0.24
C THR A 16 -4.05 10.07 0.29
N MET A 17 -3.36 9.56 1.32
CA MET A 17 -2.17 10.21 1.88
C MET A 17 -1.02 10.22 0.87
N ALA A 18 -0.74 9.11 0.20
CA ALA A 18 0.31 9.01 -0.80
C ALA A 18 0.08 9.97 -1.98
N ALA A 19 -1.17 10.07 -2.47
CA ALA A 19 -1.54 11.02 -3.52
C ALA A 19 -1.36 12.48 -3.08
N TYR A 20 -1.77 12.81 -1.84
CA TYR A 20 -1.56 14.14 -1.27
C TYR A 20 -0.08 14.49 -1.19
N LEU A 21 0.75 13.58 -0.62
CA LEU A 21 2.20 13.78 -0.52
C LEU A 21 2.87 13.91 -1.88
N SER A 22 2.47 13.09 -2.86
CA SER A 22 2.95 13.16 -4.23
C SER A 22 2.69 14.54 -4.85
N GLY A 23 1.47 15.07 -4.72
CA GLY A 23 1.11 16.39 -5.22
C GLY A 23 1.86 17.53 -4.54
N GLN A 24 2.09 17.44 -3.21
CA GLN A 24 2.76 18.47 -2.44
C GLN A 24 4.28 18.49 -2.59
N LEU A 25 4.88 17.34 -2.88
CA LEU A 25 6.32 17.18 -3.03
C LEU A 25 6.79 17.17 -4.48
N GLY A 26 5.88 17.00 -5.45
CA GLY A 26 6.24 16.80 -6.85
C GLY A 26 6.99 15.48 -7.10
N ILE A 27 6.77 14.48 -6.26
CA ILE A 27 7.43 13.16 -6.31
C ILE A 27 6.46 12.14 -6.94
N PRO A 28 6.87 11.37 -7.99
CA PRO A 28 6.02 10.34 -8.57
C PRO A 28 5.62 9.29 -7.54
N MET A 29 4.37 8.86 -7.61
CA MET A 29 3.80 7.85 -6.72
C MET A 29 3.35 6.63 -7.51
N PHE A 30 3.66 5.46 -7.01
CA PHE A 30 3.17 4.18 -7.52
C PHE A 30 2.44 3.41 -6.42
N SER A 31 1.24 2.91 -6.76
CA SER A 31 0.41 2.09 -5.87
C SER A 31 0.35 0.65 -6.40
N LYS A 32 0.69 -0.29 -5.55
CA LYS A 32 0.61 -1.72 -5.89
C LYS A 32 -0.82 -2.14 -6.22
N ASP A 33 -1.82 -1.62 -5.49
CA ASP A 33 -3.21 -1.96 -5.76
C ASP A 33 -3.68 -1.38 -7.10
N ALA A 34 -3.28 -0.17 -7.48
CA ALA A 34 -3.59 0.41 -8.78
C ALA A 34 -2.99 -0.40 -9.94
N ILE A 35 -1.73 -0.85 -9.81
CA ILE A 35 -1.10 -1.75 -10.79
C ILE A 35 -1.86 -3.06 -10.87
N LYS A 36 -2.21 -3.65 -9.73
CA LYS A 36 -2.94 -4.92 -9.65
C LYS A 36 -4.34 -4.84 -10.27
N GLU A 37 -5.05 -3.75 -10.05
CA GLU A 37 -6.36 -3.48 -10.67
C GLU A 37 -6.23 -3.42 -12.19
N ARG A 38 -5.21 -2.74 -12.70
CA ARG A 38 -4.94 -2.70 -14.14
C ARG A 38 -4.65 -4.10 -14.71
N LEU A 39 -3.91 -4.94 -13.99
CA LEU A 39 -3.67 -6.33 -14.39
C LEU A 39 -4.98 -7.16 -14.36
N PHE A 40 -5.83 -6.95 -13.37
CA PHE A 40 -7.14 -7.58 -13.32
C PHE A 40 -8.01 -7.20 -14.52
N ASP A 41 -8.09 -5.92 -14.86
CA ASP A 41 -8.89 -5.42 -15.99
C ASP A 41 -8.38 -5.92 -17.34
N THR A 42 -7.07 -6.09 -17.47
CA THR A 42 -6.43 -6.42 -18.75
C THR A 42 -6.35 -7.92 -18.98
N LEU A 43 -6.04 -8.69 -17.95
CA LEU A 43 -5.77 -10.14 -18.05
C LEU A 43 -6.91 -10.97 -17.48
N GLY A 44 -7.61 -10.46 -16.46
CA GLY A 44 -8.54 -11.23 -15.67
C GLY A 44 -7.84 -12.32 -14.84
N PHE A 45 -8.65 -13.17 -14.20
CA PHE A 45 -8.20 -14.41 -13.55
C PHE A 45 -9.37 -15.40 -13.43
N SER A 46 -9.08 -16.69 -13.40
CA SER A 46 -10.04 -17.78 -13.30
C SER A 46 -9.83 -18.67 -12.05
N SER A 47 -8.92 -18.27 -11.18
CA SER A 47 -8.68 -18.96 -9.90
C SER A 47 -8.02 -18.02 -8.89
N ARG A 48 -8.07 -18.40 -7.60
CA ARG A 48 -7.34 -17.71 -6.55
C ARG A 48 -5.82 -17.73 -6.78
N GLU A 49 -5.30 -18.82 -7.34
CA GLU A 49 -3.87 -18.95 -7.65
C GLU A 49 -3.44 -17.91 -8.69
N GLU A 50 -4.19 -17.75 -9.77
CA GLU A 50 -3.94 -16.73 -10.78
C GLU A 50 -4.04 -15.32 -10.20
N LYS A 51 -5.06 -15.05 -9.37
CA LYS A 51 -5.19 -13.78 -8.65
C LYS A 51 -3.95 -13.49 -7.79
N VAL A 52 -3.37 -14.49 -7.12
CA VAL A 52 -2.13 -14.34 -6.34
C VAL A 52 -0.94 -14.05 -7.25
N LYS A 53 -0.80 -14.77 -8.38
CA LYS A 53 0.26 -14.51 -9.37
C LYS A 53 0.22 -13.08 -9.90
N LEU A 54 -0.97 -12.54 -10.19
CA LEU A 54 -1.13 -11.14 -10.59
C LEU A 54 -0.75 -10.17 -9.46
N GLY A 55 -0.98 -10.56 -8.21
CA GLY A 55 -0.53 -9.78 -7.04
C GLY A 55 0.99 -9.75 -6.89
N VAL A 56 1.68 -10.85 -7.20
CA VAL A 56 3.16 -10.92 -7.25
C VAL A 56 3.66 -10.06 -8.41
N ALA A 57 3.11 -10.24 -9.61
CA ALA A 57 3.48 -9.42 -10.77
C ALA A 57 3.32 -7.91 -10.50
N ALA A 58 2.22 -7.51 -9.84
CA ALA A 58 2.02 -6.11 -9.47
C ALA A 58 3.11 -5.59 -8.51
N MET A 59 3.63 -6.45 -7.64
CA MET A 59 4.71 -6.10 -6.73
C MET A 59 6.05 -5.93 -7.45
N GLU A 60 6.38 -6.84 -8.37
CA GLU A 60 7.58 -6.74 -9.21
C GLU A 60 7.56 -5.47 -10.07
N ILE A 61 6.41 -5.17 -10.70
CA ILE A 61 6.24 -3.91 -11.47
C ILE A 61 6.42 -2.69 -10.58
N LEU A 62 5.91 -2.72 -9.33
CA LEU A 62 6.11 -1.63 -8.37
C LEU A 62 7.60 -1.38 -8.11
N TYR A 63 8.39 -2.44 -7.91
CA TYR A 63 9.83 -2.35 -7.70
C TYR A 63 10.57 -1.87 -8.96
N ASP A 64 10.15 -2.30 -10.15
CA ASP A 64 10.73 -1.84 -11.42
C ASP A 64 10.48 -0.34 -11.66
N CYS A 65 9.27 0.15 -11.36
CA CYS A 65 8.97 1.58 -11.40
C CYS A 65 9.85 2.37 -10.42
N ALA A 66 10.02 1.87 -9.19
CA ALA A 66 10.90 2.48 -8.20
C ALA A 66 12.35 2.51 -8.68
N ARG A 67 12.86 1.39 -9.21
CA ARG A 67 14.21 1.27 -9.75
C ARG A 67 14.46 2.26 -10.88
N ALA A 68 13.50 2.40 -11.80
CA ALA A 68 13.60 3.34 -12.90
C ALA A 68 13.72 4.79 -12.40
N CYS A 69 12.90 5.22 -11.42
CA CYS A 69 13.00 6.56 -10.84
C CYS A 69 14.34 6.78 -10.12
N LEU A 70 14.68 5.85 -9.21
CA LEU A 70 15.90 5.97 -8.39
C LEU A 70 17.18 5.95 -9.25
N SER A 71 17.24 5.10 -10.28
CA SER A 71 18.39 5.06 -11.22
C SER A 71 18.58 6.35 -12.02
N CYS A 72 17.52 7.15 -12.16
CA CYS A 72 17.58 8.47 -12.79
C CYS A 72 17.82 9.62 -11.78
N GLY A 73 18.10 9.31 -10.51
CA GLY A 73 18.31 10.30 -9.47
C GLY A 73 17.00 10.94 -8.94
N GLN A 74 15.85 10.36 -9.26
CA GLN A 74 14.56 10.88 -8.82
C GLN A 74 14.09 10.17 -7.55
N SER A 75 13.49 10.92 -6.63
CA SER A 75 12.78 10.37 -5.49
C SER A 75 11.48 9.71 -5.93
N VAL A 76 10.94 8.78 -5.12
CA VAL A 76 9.73 8.03 -5.43
C VAL A 76 8.89 7.76 -4.18
N ILE A 77 7.58 7.71 -4.33
CA ILE A 77 6.64 7.27 -3.29
C ILE A 77 6.08 5.91 -3.71
N LEU A 78 6.19 4.92 -2.84
CA LEU A 78 5.61 3.59 -3.02
C LEU A 78 4.48 3.37 -2.03
N GLU A 79 3.29 3.06 -2.51
CA GLU A 79 2.12 2.78 -1.67
C GLU A 79 1.76 1.30 -1.73
N ASN A 80 1.76 0.66 -0.57
CA ASN A 80 1.31 -0.74 -0.39
C ASN A 80 1.11 -1.03 1.11
N ASN A 81 0.52 -2.17 1.44
CA ASN A 81 0.49 -2.69 2.81
C ASN A 81 1.88 -3.11 3.31
N PHE A 82 2.79 -3.48 2.42
CA PHE A 82 4.14 -3.99 2.71
C PHE A 82 4.15 -5.05 3.82
N GLU A 83 3.72 -6.24 3.45
CA GLU A 83 3.75 -7.43 4.30
C GLU A 83 5.20 -7.86 4.59
N ASP A 84 5.41 -8.74 5.56
CA ASP A 84 6.76 -9.26 5.87
C ASP A 84 7.46 -9.86 4.64
N VAL A 85 6.71 -10.49 3.73
CA VAL A 85 7.22 -11.03 2.46
C VAL A 85 7.78 -9.94 1.53
N SER A 86 7.40 -8.68 1.70
CA SER A 86 7.89 -7.57 0.89
C SER A 86 9.30 -7.12 1.25
N ARG A 87 9.82 -7.52 2.42
CA ARG A 87 11.13 -7.07 2.93
C ARG A 87 12.29 -7.49 2.02
N GLU A 88 12.26 -8.70 1.49
CA GLU A 88 13.29 -9.21 0.59
C GLU A 88 13.38 -8.38 -0.70
N GLY A 89 12.23 -8.09 -1.32
CA GLY A 89 12.18 -7.26 -2.52
C GLY A 89 12.61 -5.81 -2.28
N LEU A 90 12.24 -5.23 -1.14
CA LEU A 90 12.73 -3.90 -0.73
C LEU A 90 14.25 -3.90 -0.52
N ALA A 91 14.78 -4.92 0.16
CA ALA A 91 16.23 -5.04 0.37
C ALA A 91 16.99 -5.15 -0.95
N ALA A 92 16.48 -5.94 -1.91
CA ALA A 92 17.07 -6.06 -3.24
C ALA A 92 16.99 -4.71 -4.03
N LEU A 93 15.87 -4.00 -3.92
CA LEU A 93 15.70 -2.68 -4.53
C LEU A 93 16.74 -1.68 -4.01
N PHE A 94 16.85 -1.55 -2.68
CA PHE A 94 17.74 -0.56 -2.05
C PHE A 94 19.22 -0.95 -2.13
N ALA A 95 19.55 -2.22 -2.24
CA ALA A 95 20.90 -2.66 -2.57
C ALA A 95 21.31 -2.29 -4.01
N ALA A 96 20.37 -2.37 -4.95
CA ALA A 96 20.61 -2.00 -6.35
C ALA A 96 20.58 -0.48 -6.58
N CYS A 97 19.76 0.25 -5.82
CA CYS A 97 19.55 1.70 -5.93
C CYS A 97 19.64 2.34 -4.54
N PRO A 98 20.83 2.56 -3.98
CA PRO A 98 21.00 3.17 -2.67
C PRO A 98 20.31 4.53 -2.57
N CYS A 99 19.48 4.72 -1.56
CA CYS A 99 18.73 5.94 -1.30
C CYS A 99 18.31 6.03 0.17
N ASP A 100 17.93 7.21 0.62
CA ASP A 100 17.28 7.36 1.91
C ASP A 100 15.88 6.75 1.87
N VAL A 101 15.51 6.05 2.91
CA VAL A 101 14.18 5.45 3.01
C VAL A 101 13.44 6.04 4.21
N ILE A 102 12.28 6.63 3.94
CA ILE A 102 11.41 7.19 4.98
C ILE A 102 10.06 6.49 4.91
N THR A 103 9.56 6.02 6.05
CA THR A 103 8.25 5.36 6.10
C THR A 103 7.18 6.33 6.63
N VAL A 104 6.05 6.42 5.96
CA VAL A 104 4.80 6.98 6.48
C VAL A 104 3.87 5.84 6.82
N GLN A 105 3.74 5.54 8.12
CA GLN A 105 2.95 4.42 8.61
C GLN A 105 1.57 4.88 9.06
N MET A 106 0.54 4.46 8.32
CA MET A 106 -0.86 4.71 8.64
C MET A 106 -1.35 3.66 9.64
N THR A 107 -1.58 4.05 10.88
CA THR A 107 -2.01 3.19 11.99
C THR A 107 -3.42 3.54 12.48
N GLY A 108 -3.88 2.92 13.55
CA GLY A 108 -5.12 3.27 14.23
C GLY A 108 -5.74 2.09 14.99
N ASP A 109 -6.86 2.35 15.65
CA ASP A 109 -7.65 1.32 16.33
C ASP A 109 -8.11 0.24 15.33
N LEU A 110 -7.84 -1.02 15.64
CA LEU A 110 -8.08 -2.13 14.73
C LEU A 110 -9.58 -2.35 14.45
N HIS A 111 -10.46 -2.08 15.42
CA HIS A 111 -11.90 -2.17 15.21
C HIS A 111 -12.41 -1.03 14.31
N ALA A 112 -11.88 0.18 14.46
CA ALA A 112 -12.20 1.31 13.59
C ALA A 112 -11.76 1.04 12.14
N ILE A 113 -10.55 0.50 11.95
CA ILE A 113 -10.01 0.08 10.66
C ILE A 113 -10.87 -1.03 10.05
N TYR A 114 -11.24 -2.04 10.83
CA TYR A 114 -12.08 -3.15 10.36
C TYR A 114 -13.47 -2.68 9.91
N ARG A 115 -14.13 -1.78 10.66
CA ARG A 115 -15.43 -1.23 10.23
C ARG A 115 -15.33 -0.57 8.85
N ARG A 116 -14.29 0.25 8.62
CA ARG A 116 -14.04 0.88 7.32
C ARG A 116 -13.71 -0.12 6.23
N PHE A 117 -12.92 -1.15 6.55
CA PHE A 117 -12.62 -2.24 5.64
C PHE A 117 -13.88 -2.98 5.20
N ALA A 118 -14.74 -3.36 6.16
CA ALA A 118 -16.00 -4.05 5.90
C ALA A 118 -16.96 -3.21 5.05
N GLN A 119 -17.07 -1.92 5.35
CA GLN A 119 -17.89 -0.97 4.59
C GLN A 119 -17.37 -0.79 3.17
N ARG A 120 -16.05 -0.61 3.01
CA ARG A 120 -15.41 -0.45 1.69
C ARG A 120 -15.59 -1.67 0.81
N ASP A 121 -15.46 -2.89 1.37
CA ASP A 121 -15.60 -4.12 0.60
C ASP A 121 -17.02 -4.33 0.06
N GLN A 122 -18.01 -3.69 0.65
CA GLN A 122 -19.41 -3.68 0.20
C GLN A 122 -19.72 -2.51 -0.73
N SER A 123 -18.81 -1.54 -0.89
CA SER A 123 -19.02 -0.38 -1.74
C SER A 123 -18.98 -0.78 -3.23
N PRO A 124 -19.87 -0.25 -4.07
CA PRO A 124 -19.82 -0.42 -5.51
C PRO A 124 -18.56 0.18 -6.15
N GLU A 125 -17.91 1.11 -5.47
CA GLU A 125 -16.66 1.74 -5.91
C GLU A 125 -15.45 0.82 -5.72
N ARG A 126 -15.57 -0.23 -4.89
CA ARG A 126 -14.49 -1.19 -4.67
C ARG A 126 -14.27 -2.05 -5.91
N HIS A 127 -13.07 -2.01 -6.47
CA HIS A 127 -12.72 -2.83 -7.64
C HIS A 127 -13.02 -4.31 -7.37
N ARG A 128 -13.86 -4.91 -8.22
CA ARG A 128 -14.38 -6.27 -8.02
C ARG A 128 -13.30 -7.34 -7.95
N GLY A 129 -12.21 -7.16 -8.68
CA GLY A 129 -11.06 -8.05 -8.63
C GLY A 129 -10.43 -8.18 -7.23
N HIS A 130 -10.59 -7.22 -6.32
CA HIS A 130 -10.17 -7.38 -4.92
C HIS A 130 -11.13 -8.26 -4.12
N VAL A 131 -12.42 -8.19 -4.43
CA VAL A 131 -13.51 -8.81 -3.67
C VAL A 131 -13.69 -10.28 -4.02
N VAL A 132 -13.71 -10.61 -5.32
CA VAL A 132 -13.88 -11.99 -5.79
C VAL A 132 -12.57 -12.77 -5.73
N ASN A 133 -12.64 -14.11 -5.58
CA ASN A 133 -11.47 -14.97 -5.47
C ASN A 133 -11.42 -16.09 -6.51
N ASP A 134 -12.51 -16.34 -7.20
CA ASP A 134 -12.71 -17.45 -8.13
C ASP A 134 -12.50 -17.03 -9.58
N CYS A 135 -13.12 -15.94 -10.03
CA CYS A 135 -12.87 -15.41 -11.37
C CYS A 135 -13.15 -13.90 -11.45
N TYR A 136 -12.44 -13.23 -12.36
CA TYR A 136 -12.67 -11.86 -12.78
C TYR A 136 -12.28 -11.70 -14.27
N PRO A 137 -13.11 -11.09 -15.14
CA PRO A 137 -14.45 -10.57 -14.83
C PRO A 137 -15.42 -11.67 -14.37
N GLU A 138 -16.36 -11.30 -13.50
CA GLU A 138 -17.38 -12.22 -12.99
C GLU A 138 -18.30 -12.70 -14.14
N LYS A 139 -18.66 -13.97 -14.13
CA LYS A 139 -19.61 -14.50 -15.12
C LYS A 139 -21.01 -13.91 -14.90
N PRO A 140 -21.76 -13.60 -15.96
CA PRO A 140 -23.14 -13.14 -15.81
C PRO A 140 -23.97 -14.10 -14.94
N GLY A 141 -24.64 -13.56 -13.93
CA GLY A 141 -25.46 -14.34 -12.98
C GLY A 141 -24.68 -15.03 -11.85
N SER A 142 -23.35 -14.92 -11.79
CA SER A 142 -22.53 -15.55 -10.74
C SER A 142 -22.20 -14.60 -9.58
N ALA A 143 -22.82 -13.42 -9.49
CA ALA A 143 -22.55 -12.46 -8.42
C ALA A 143 -22.88 -13.10 -7.05
N ALA A 144 -21.94 -13.88 -6.53
CA ALA A 144 -22.01 -14.37 -5.17
C ALA A 144 -21.99 -13.15 -4.24
N ALA A 145 -22.95 -13.11 -3.31
CA ALA A 145 -22.95 -12.07 -2.29
C ALA A 145 -21.59 -12.13 -1.57
N HIS A 146 -20.83 -11.05 -1.72
CA HIS A 146 -19.54 -10.96 -1.04
C HIS A 146 -19.77 -11.02 0.47
N ARG A 147 -19.21 -12.01 1.13
CA ARG A 147 -19.26 -12.15 2.57
C ARG A 147 -18.00 -11.50 3.16
N THR A 148 -18.18 -10.37 3.80
CA THR A 148 -17.08 -9.70 4.51
C THR A 148 -16.44 -10.66 5.51
N MET A 149 -15.11 -10.67 5.56
CA MET A 149 -14.33 -11.45 6.51
C MET A 149 -14.70 -11.07 7.94
N PRO A 150 -14.95 -12.04 8.89
CA PRO A 150 -15.14 -11.71 10.30
C PRO A 150 -13.93 -10.97 10.91
N TYR A 151 -14.18 -10.19 11.96
CA TYR A 151 -13.14 -9.38 12.61
C TYR A 151 -11.92 -10.19 13.05
N GLU A 152 -12.14 -11.33 13.73
CA GLU A 152 -11.05 -12.18 14.23
C GLU A 152 -10.18 -12.72 13.08
N ALA A 153 -10.80 -13.10 11.96
CA ALA A 153 -10.09 -13.56 10.78
C ALA A 153 -9.34 -12.42 10.10
N PHE A 154 -9.93 -11.21 10.05
CA PHE A 154 -9.28 -10.00 9.58
C PHE A 154 -8.05 -9.69 10.43
N ALA A 155 -8.20 -9.59 11.76
CA ALA A 155 -7.12 -9.27 12.67
C ALA A 155 -5.98 -10.29 12.56
N ALA A 156 -6.30 -11.60 12.64
CA ALA A 156 -5.31 -12.66 12.51
C ALA A 156 -4.57 -12.62 11.15
N SER A 157 -5.29 -12.38 10.06
CA SER A 157 -4.71 -12.31 8.71
C SER A 157 -3.78 -11.10 8.55
N MET A 158 -4.18 -9.91 9.01
CA MET A 158 -3.41 -8.69 8.85
C MET A 158 -2.15 -8.68 9.70
N LEU A 159 -2.29 -9.02 10.98
CA LEU A 159 -1.17 -9.07 11.93
C LEU A 159 -0.23 -10.24 11.63
N GLY A 160 -0.77 -11.40 11.27
CA GLY A 160 0.03 -12.57 10.89
C GLY A 160 0.90 -12.37 9.65
N ARG A 161 0.54 -11.42 8.77
CA ARG A 161 1.35 -11.03 7.61
C ARG A 161 2.26 -9.84 7.86
N GLY A 162 2.28 -9.30 9.08
CA GLY A 162 3.16 -8.20 9.48
C GLY A 162 2.77 -6.83 8.93
N MET A 163 1.52 -6.62 8.52
CA MET A 163 1.08 -5.33 7.96
C MET A 163 1.05 -4.18 8.96
N ASP A 164 1.13 -4.48 10.25
CA ASP A 164 1.25 -3.52 11.36
C ASP A 164 2.69 -3.12 11.65
N ARG A 165 3.66 -3.80 11.05
CA ARG A 165 5.10 -3.57 11.25
C ARG A 165 5.67 -2.60 10.23
N LEU A 166 6.81 -2.00 10.58
CA LEU A 166 7.57 -1.21 9.63
C LEU A 166 8.18 -2.14 8.57
N PRO A 167 8.02 -1.84 7.27
CA PRO A 167 8.60 -2.64 6.20
C PRO A 167 10.11 -2.47 6.08
N TRP A 168 10.64 -1.35 6.60
CA TRP A 168 12.05 -0.97 6.54
C TRP A 168 12.46 -0.29 7.84
N ASP A 169 13.68 -0.57 8.29
CA ASP A 169 14.25 0.09 9.48
C ASP A 169 14.78 1.47 9.09
N GLY A 170 14.34 2.51 9.78
CA GLY A 170 14.71 3.89 9.47
C GLY A 170 13.70 4.93 9.96
N PRO A 171 13.85 6.18 9.50
CA PRO A 171 12.94 7.26 9.88
C PRO A 171 11.49 6.95 9.55
N CYS A 172 10.58 7.26 10.49
CA CYS A 172 9.17 6.96 10.34
C CYS A 172 8.27 8.09 10.85
N VAL A 173 7.31 8.49 10.02
CA VAL A 173 6.18 9.34 10.42
C VAL A 173 4.97 8.44 10.66
N ARG A 174 4.52 8.33 11.92
CA ARG A 174 3.30 7.57 12.26
C ARG A 174 2.09 8.46 12.23
N VAL A 175 1.02 7.99 11.58
CA VAL A 175 -0.24 8.70 11.42
C VAL A 175 -1.35 7.85 12.01
N ASP A 176 -1.95 8.32 13.11
CA ASP A 176 -3.14 7.67 13.66
C ASP A 176 -4.36 8.03 12.80
N THR A 177 -5.04 7.02 12.30
CA THR A 177 -6.22 7.13 11.45
C THR A 177 -7.45 6.53 12.11
N THR A 178 -7.45 6.38 13.42
CA THR A 178 -8.61 5.92 14.19
C THR A 178 -9.83 6.76 13.85
N ASP A 179 -9.64 8.07 13.78
CA ASP A 179 -10.60 9.03 13.24
C ASP A 179 -9.96 9.83 12.10
N PHE A 180 -10.51 9.73 10.89
CA PHE A 180 -9.97 10.44 9.72
C PHE A 180 -10.09 11.95 9.80
N GLU A 181 -11.04 12.48 10.57
CA GLU A 181 -11.24 13.92 10.72
C GLU A 181 -10.12 14.58 11.54
N THR A 182 -9.42 13.78 12.36
CA THR A 182 -8.30 14.27 13.17
C THR A 182 -6.95 14.20 12.44
N VAL A 183 -6.90 13.64 11.23
CA VAL A 183 -5.64 13.50 10.48
C VAL A 183 -5.18 14.83 9.91
N ASP A 184 -4.16 15.40 10.51
CA ASP A 184 -3.50 16.62 10.02
C ASP A 184 -2.45 16.28 8.94
N ARG A 185 -2.85 16.41 7.67
CA ARG A 185 -1.98 16.11 6.52
C ARG A 185 -0.83 17.10 6.40
N GLU A 186 -1.03 18.35 6.80
CA GLU A 186 0.03 19.39 6.77
C GLU A 186 1.12 19.08 7.81
N ALA A 187 0.74 18.61 8.99
CA ALA A 187 1.70 18.18 10.01
C ALA A 187 2.50 16.95 9.52
N VAL A 188 1.85 15.99 8.83
CA VAL A 188 2.54 14.85 8.21
C VAL A 188 3.54 15.32 7.15
N LEU A 189 3.13 16.22 6.25
CA LEU A 189 3.99 16.79 5.22
C LEU A 189 5.17 17.54 5.81
N SER A 190 4.94 18.35 6.85
CA SER A 190 5.99 19.11 7.54
C SER A 190 7.01 18.17 8.18
N SER A 191 6.54 17.13 8.86
CA SER A 191 7.41 16.10 9.48
C SER A 191 8.24 15.37 8.43
N LEU A 192 7.62 15.01 7.30
CA LEU A 192 8.29 14.33 6.20
C LEU A 192 9.38 15.24 5.57
N ARG A 193 9.07 16.52 5.33
CA ARG A 193 10.06 17.50 4.83
C ARG A 193 11.23 17.68 5.77
N ALA A 194 10.98 17.69 7.08
CA ALA A 194 12.04 17.79 8.08
C ALA A 194 12.98 16.57 8.03
N LEU A 195 12.45 15.36 7.88
CA LEU A 195 13.26 14.14 7.72
C LEU A 195 14.04 14.14 6.41
N MET A 196 13.44 14.58 5.30
CA MET A 196 14.11 14.67 3.99
C MET A 196 15.24 15.72 3.96
N ALA A 197 15.19 16.72 4.83
CA ALA A 197 16.20 17.79 4.91
C ALA A 197 17.38 17.44 5.84
N GLN A 198 17.31 16.36 6.62
CA GLN A 198 18.41 15.92 7.48
C GLN A 198 19.49 15.29 6.60
N PRO A 199 20.74 15.83 6.60
CA PRO A 199 21.83 15.12 5.95
C PRO A 199 22.03 13.80 6.67
N GLU A 200 22.21 12.71 5.90
CA GLU A 200 22.56 11.40 6.44
C GLU A 200 23.70 11.54 7.47
N ASN A 201 23.53 10.92 8.63
CA ASN A 201 24.67 10.49 9.43
C ASN A 201 25.29 9.29 8.69
N LEU A 202 26.20 9.59 7.77
CA LEU A 202 27.16 8.64 7.18
C LEU A 202 28.03 8.01 8.25
#